data_8b862bbe0756ed89945762756c53e8a5
#
_entry.id   8b862bbe0756ed89945762756c53e8a5
#
_cell.length_a   1.000
_cell.length_b   1.000
_cell.length_c   1.000
_cell.angle_alpha   90.00
_cell.angle_beta   90.00
_cell.angle_gamma   90.00
#
_symmetry.space_group_name_H-M   'P 1'
#
loop_
_entity.id
_entity.type
_entity.pdbx_description
1 polymer ?
#
loop_
_entity_poly.entity_id
_entity_poly.type
_entity_poly.pdbx_seq_one_letter_code
_entity_poly.pdbx_strand_id
1 'polypeptide(L)'
;YGGQWAYKATPQLTLTQTVYGGPDQTNTALQFWRFYANHIVEWKGDSLTLAASYDIGTENIADRPGHPRAFVMGGNVVARWQVTGPWALAVRPEFYWDRNGRWTGSEQFVKAVTSTIEYRIPYKWTNTTLRLEHRWDESTGAGGGFFRRGEIQPGVLSLTPNQHLVLLGILWTFDSP
;
A
#
# COMPACT_ATOMS: atom_id res chain seq x y z
N TYR A 1 1.99 -5.06 20.74
CA TYR A 1 0.93 -4.17 21.21
C TYR A 1 0.66 -3.12 20.16
N GLY A 2 -0.61 -2.65 20.05
CA GLY A 2 -0.95 -1.62 19.09
C GLY A 2 -2.18 -0.84 19.49
N GLY A 3 -2.36 0.31 18.87
CA GLY A 3 -3.50 1.17 19.06
C GLY A 3 -3.80 1.98 17.82
N GLN A 4 -5.07 2.31 17.65
CA GLN A 4 -5.55 3.18 16.59
C GLN A 4 -6.49 4.22 17.17
N TRP A 5 -6.38 5.42 16.66
CA TRP A 5 -7.37 6.47 16.88
C TRP A 5 -7.74 7.13 15.57
N ALA A 6 -8.97 7.60 15.48
CA ALA A 6 -9.48 8.37 14.36
C ALA A 6 -10.11 9.65 14.88
N TYR A 7 -9.78 10.77 14.22
CA TYR A 7 -10.28 12.10 14.56
C TYR A 7 -10.97 12.72 13.36
N LYS A 8 -12.24 13.00 13.49
CA LYS A 8 -13.04 13.70 12.47
C LYS A 8 -12.91 15.20 12.69
N ALA A 9 -11.95 15.82 12.01
CA ALA A 9 -11.62 17.24 12.17
C ALA A 9 -12.72 18.16 11.61
N THR A 10 -13.36 17.73 10.51
CA THR A 10 -14.56 18.37 9.92
C THR A 10 -15.51 17.29 9.41
N PRO A 11 -16.74 17.61 8.95
CA PRO A 11 -17.60 16.64 8.28
C PRO A 11 -16.94 15.92 7.10
N GLN A 12 -16.00 16.59 6.43
CA GLN A 12 -15.29 16.07 5.27
C GLN A 12 -13.91 15.49 5.58
N LEU A 13 -13.25 15.90 6.68
CA LEU A 13 -11.84 15.57 6.95
C LEU A 13 -11.71 14.61 8.13
N THR A 14 -11.11 13.46 7.88
CA THR A 14 -10.77 12.46 8.90
C THR A 14 -9.26 12.22 8.93
N LEU A 15 -8.71 12.16 10.13
CA LEU A 15 -7.32 11.79 10.40
C LEU A 15 -7.31 10.48 11.15
N THR A 16 -6.51 9.51 10.70
CA THR A 16 -6.35 8.22 11.40
C THR A 16 -4.87 7.97 11.67
N GLN A 17 -4.59 7.58 12.88
CA GLN A 17 -3.25 7.19 13.33
C GLN A 17 -3.30 5.78 13.87
N THR A 18 -2.41 4.92 13.40
CA THR A 18 -2.21 3.57 13.94
C THR A 18 -0.76 3.40 14.35
N VAL A 19 -0.52 2.77 15.48
CA VAL A 19 0.83 2.45 15.95
C VAL A 19 0.88 1.01 16.45
N TYR A 20 2.01 0.35 16.18
CA TYR A 20 2.32 -0.98 16.67
C TYR A 20 3.72 -1.01 17.25
N GLY A 21 3.92 -1.81 18.28
CA GLY A 21 5.23 -2.11 18.84
C GLY A 21 5.23 -3.47 19.52
N GLY A 22 6.27 -4.25 19.25
CA GLY A 22 6.40 -5.57 19.86
C GLY A 22 7.62 -6.34 19.37
N PRO A 23 8.02 -7.39 20.12
CA PRO A 23 9.03 -8.35 19.68
C PRO A 23 8.42 -9.22 18.57
N ASP A 24 8.99 -9.15 17.37
CA ASP A 24 8.40 -9.78 16.16
C ASP A 24 9.45 -10.61 15.39
N GLN A 25 10.65 -10.79 15.92
CA GLN A 25 11.68 -11.59 15.27
C GLN A 25 11.71 -13.00 15.87
N THR A 26 11.58 -14.00 15.00
CA THR A 26 11.56 -15.42 15.39
C THR A 26 12.87 -15.83 16.07
N ASN A 27 12.77 -16.60 17.15
CA ASN A 27 13.90 -17.12 17.92
C ASN A 27 14.87 -16.08 18.47
N THR A 28 14.36 -14.89 18.79
CA THR A 28 15.15 -13.80 19.37
C THR A 28 14.68 -13.47 20.79
N ALA A 29 15.52 -12.71 21.52
CA ALA A 29 15.13 -12.16 22.81
C ALA A 29 14.08 -11.04 22.66
N LEU A 30 13.30 -10.81 23.73
CA LEU A 30 12.25 -9.79 23.75
C LEU A 30 12.75 -8.35 23.54
N GLN A 31 14.05 -8.14 23.54
CA GLN A 31 14.67 -6.83 23.30
C GLN A 31 14.62 -6.37 21.83
N PHE A 32 14.36 -7.27 20.88
CA PHE A 32 14.31 -6.94 19.45
C PHE A 32 12.90 -6.56 19.04
N TRP A 33 12.56 -5.33 19.30
CA TRP A 33 11.25 -4.77 19.00
C TRP A 33 11.18 -4.20 17.60
N ARG A 34 10.05 -4.45 16.93
CA ARG A 34 9.60 -3.74 15.74
C ARG A 34 8.64 -2.65 16.15
N PHE A 35 8.80 -1.48 15.60
CA PHE A 35 7.87 -0.36 15.70
C PHE A 35 7.35 -0.01 14.32
N TYR A 36 6.07 0.26 14.25
CA TYR A 36 5.39 0.64 13.02
C TYR A 36 4.34 1.70 13.31
N ALA A 37 4.27 2.72 12.45
CA ALA A 37 3.23 3.73 12.49
C ALA A 37 2.65 3.94 11.10
N ASN A 38 1.34 4.10 11.05
CA ASN A 38 0.58 4.45 9.85
C ASN A 38 -0.23 5.71 10.12
N HIS A 39 -0.19 6.65 9.18
CA HIS A 39 -0.92 7.91 9.21
C HIS A 39 -1.80 7.96 7.97
N ILE A 40 -3.09 8.28 8.14
CA ILE A 40 -4.03 8.45 7.04
C ILE A 40 -4.74 9.79 7.20
N VAL A 41 -4.81 10.54 6.12
CA VAL A 41 -5.63 11.74 5.98
C VAL A 41 -6.62 11.48 4.86
N GLU A 42 -7.91 11.61 5.15
CA GLU A 42 -8.98 11.44 4.16
C GLU A 42 -9.87 12.67 4.14
N TRP A 43 -10.08 13.23 2.96
CA TRP A 43 -11.03 14.30 2.70
C TRP A 43 -12.06 13.86 1.67
N LYS A 44 -13.36 14.04 2.01
CA LYS A 44 -14.51 13.69 1.18
C LYS A 44 -15.33 14.92 0.84
N GLY A 45 -15.27 15.37 -0.41
CA GLY A 45 -16.20 16.33 -0.99
C GLY A 45 -17.33 15.64 -1.75
N ASP A 46 -18.17 16.42 -2.42
CA ASP A 46 -19.37 15.90 -3.10
C ASP A 46 -19.01 14.99 -4.29
N SER A 47 -18.04 15.36 -5.09
CA SER A 47 -17.61 14.62 -6.27
C SER A 47 -16.16 14.14 -6.22
N LEU A 48 -15.36 14.62 -5.29
CA LEU A 48 -13.94 14.32 -5.16
C LEU A 48 -13.64 13.77 -3.77
N THR A 49 -12.96 12.63 -3.74
CA THR A 49 -12.35 12.07 -2.53
C THR A 49 -10.84 12.13 -2.69
N LEU A 50 -10.16 12.68 -1.70
CA LEU A 50 -8.71 12.67 -1.59
C LEU A 50 -8.30 11.90 -0.33
N ALA A 51 -7.30 11.04 -0.46
CA ALA A 51 -6.70 10.39 0.69
C ALA A 51 -5.18 10.34 0.53
N ALA A 52 -4.46 10.42 1.63
CA ALA A 52 -3.03 10.20 1.67
C ALA A 52 -2.71 9.28 2.83
N SER A 53 -1.83 8.31 2.63
CA SER A 53 -1.28 7.50 3.70
C SER A 53 0.23 7.56 3.72
N TYR A 54 0.79 7.44 4.92
CA TYR A 54 2.22 7.34 5.13
C TYR A 54 2.51 6.31 6.21
N ASP A 55 3.42 5.41 5.91
CA ASP A 55 3.85 4.30 6.74
C ASP A 55 5.33 4.43 7.07
N ILE A 56 5.70 4.16 8.32
CA ILE A 56 7.08 4.06 8.75
C ILE A 56 7.25 2.89 9.70
N GLY A 57 8.25 2.07 9.45
CA GLY A 57 8.62 0.95 10.30
C GLY A 57 10.11 0.94 10.63
N THR A 58 10.45 0.45 11.80
CA THR A 58 11.85 0.31 12.23
C THR A 58 12.02 -0.85 13.20
N GLU A 59 13.15 -1.53 13.09
CA GLU A 59 13.56 -2.58 14.03
C GLU A 59 15.09 -2.71 14.06
N ASN A 60 15.64 -3.26 15.15
CA ASN A 60 17.02 -3.71 15.18
C ASN A 60 17.09 -5.15 14.69
N ILE A 61 17.97 -5.43 13.74
CA ILE A 61 18.08 -6.76 13.09
C ILE A 61 18.89 -7.68 14.00
N ALA A 62 18.21 -8.64 14.66
CA ALA A 62 18.82 -9.51 15.66
C ALA A 62 19.91 -10.45 15.11
N ASP A 63 19.74 -10.92 13.87
CA ASP A 63 20.60 -11.91 13.20
C ASP A 63 21.82 -11.29 12.48
N ARG A 64 22.00 -9.96 12.55
CA ARG A 64 23.15 -9.26 11.98
C ARG A 64 24.12 -8.78 13.06
N PRO A 65 25.44 -8.88 12.86
CA PRO A 65 26.43 -8.36 13.80
C PRO A 65 26.21 -6.87 14.09
N GLY A 66 26.26 -6.49 15.37
CA GLY A 66 26.03 -5.12 15.81
C GLY A 66 24.56 -4.69 15.81
N HIS A 67 23.65 -5.58 15.45
CA HIS A 67 22.20 -5.35 15.46
C HIS A 67 21.77 -4.04 14.78
N PRO A 68 22.15 -3.83 13.50
CA PRO A 68 21.89 -2.57 12.82
C PRO A 68 20.41 -2.27 12.76
N ARG A 69 20.07 -0.98 12.74
CA ARG A 69 18.69 -0.54 12.66
C ARG A 69 18.20 -0.51 11.23
N ALA A 70 17.13 -1.25 10.96
CA ALA A 70 16.44 -1.24 9.68
C ALA A 70 15.28 -0.23 9.67
N PHE A 71 15.03 0.34 8.50
CA PHE A 71 13.93 1.26 8.24
C PHE A 71 13.17 0.86 6.97
N VAL A 72 11.86 0.98 7.06
CA VAL A 72 10.95 0.91 5.92
C VAL A 72 10.05 2.13 5.93
N MET A 73 9.73 2.63 4.76
CA MET A 73 8.76 3.71 4.56
C MET A 73 7.89 3.37 3.36
N GLY A 74 6.63 3.77 3.44
CA GLY A 74 5.70 3.66 2.33
C GLY A 74 4.69 4.79 2.38
N GLY A 75 4.03 5.02 1.27
CA GLY A 75 2.96 5.99 1.23
C GLY A 75 2.27 6.04 -0.11
N ASN A 76 1.08 6.57 -0.10
CA ASN A 76 0.31 6.79 -1.31
C ASN A 76 -0.56 8.05 -1.18
N VAL A 77 -0.97 8.56 -2.33
CA VAL A 77 -2.03 9.55 -2.45
C VAL A 77 -3.09 8.98 -3.37
N VAL A 78 -4.35 9.08 -2.97
CA VAL A 78 -5.49 8.68 -3.79
C VAL A 78 -6.31 9.90 -4.13
N ALA A 79 -6.61 10.09 -5.41
CA ALA A 79 -7.62 11.02 -5.87
C ALA A 79 -8.69 10.22 -6.63
N ARG A 80 -9.93 10.24 -6.14
CA ARG A 80 -11.08 9.62 -6.79
C ARG A 80 -12.12 10.66 -7.11
N TRP A 81 -12.45 10.78 -8.38
CA TRP A 81 -13.40 11.74 -8.89
C TRP A 81 -14.64 11.04 -9.48
N GLN A 82 -15.82 11.39 -8.98
CA GLN A 82 -17.12 11.04 -9.56
C GLN A 82 -17.38 11.98 -10.74
N VAL A 83 -17.14 11.49 -11.96
CA VAL A 83 -17.15 12.32 -13.18
C VAL A 83 -18.56 12.72 -13.55
N THR A 84 -19.42 11.73 -13.82
CA THR A 84 -20.83 11.94 -14.15
C THR A 84 -21.59 10.61 -14.07
N GLY A 85 -22.83 10.67 -13.58
CA GLY A 85 -23.69 9.49 -13.48
C GLY A 85 -23.00 8.31 -12.78
N PRO A 86 -22.91 7.14 -13.42
CA PRO A 86 -22.31 5.95 -12.83
C PRO A 86 -20.77 5.89 -12.88
N TRP A 87 -20.10 6.85 -13.55
CA TRP A 87 -18.68 6.80 -13.84
C TRP A 87 -17.83 7.51 -12.79
N ALA A 88 -16.80 6.84 -12.34
CA ALA A 88 -15.74 7.47 -11.55
C ALA A 88 -14.34 7.09 -12.07
N LEU A 89 -13.39 7.99 -11.85
CA LEU A 89 -11.98 7.82 -12.15
C LEU A 89 -11.19 7.91 -10.86
N ALA A 90 -10.12 7.13 -10.75
CA ALA A 90 -9.19 7.28 -9.65
C ALA A 90 -7.74 7.14 -10.13
N VAL A 91 -6.84 7.83 -9.43
CA VAL A 91 -5.40 7.68 -9.59
C VAL A 91 -4.77 7.53 -8.21
N ARG A 92 -3.76 6.65 -8.12
CA ARG A 92 -3.03 6.39 -6.89
C ARG A 92 -1.54 6.24 -7.19
N PRO A 93 -0.74 7.31 -7.14
CA PRO A 93 0.70 7.21 -7.00
C PRO A 93 1.06 6.69 -5.62
N GLU A 94 2.07 5.85 -5.56
CA GLU A 94 2.56 5.24 -4.31
C GLU A 94 4.05 4.98 -4.37
N PHE A 95 4.69 4.89 -3.20
CA PHE A 95 6.06 4.48 -3.05
C PHE A 95 6.23 3.53 -1.88
N TYR A 96 7.26 2.71 -1.95
CA TYR A 96 7.70 1.85 -0.86
C TYR A 96 9.23 1.79 -0.87
N TRP A 97 9.85 2.09 0.26
CA TRP A 97 11.30 2.07 0.41
C TRP A 97 11.72 1.12 1.53
N ASP A 98 12.32 0.01 1.16
CA ASP A 98 13.01 -0.90 2.07
C ASP A 98 14.50 -0.59 2.05
N ARG A 99 14.91 0.31 2.93
CA ARG A 99 16.28 0.83 2.98
C ARG A 99 17.33 -0.26 3.21
N ASN A 100 16.97 -1.31 3.94
CA ASN A 100 17.91 -2.32 4.41
C ASN A 100 17.59 -3.72 3.88
N GLY A 101 16.61 -3.86 3.00
CA GLY A 101 16.17 -5.14 2.45
C GLY A 101 15.58 -6.09 3.49
N ARG A 102 15.06 -5.54 4.58
CA ARG A 102 14.58 -6.37 5.70
C ARG A 102 13.19 -6.94 5.49
N TRP A 103 12.33 -6.21 4.80
CA TRP A 103 10.94 -6.58 4.57
C TRP A 103 10.70 -7.24 3.21
N THR A 104 11.43 -6.82 2.19
CA THR A 104 11.29 -7.35 0.82
C THR A 104 12.40 -8.32 0.43
N GLY A 105 13.42 -8.46 1.28
CA GLY A 105 14.61 -9.29 1.00
C GLY A 105 15.68 -8.58 0.18
N SER A 106 15.43 -7.35 -0.31
CA SER A 106 16.37 -6.56 -1.12
C SER A 106 16.27 -5.08 -0.78
N GLU A 107 17.40 -4.39 -0.74
CA GLU A 107 17.42 -2.93 -0.65
C GLU A 107 16.82 -2.35 -1.93
N GLN A 108 15.65 -1.73 -1.81
CA GLN A 108 14.95 -1.22 -2.99
C GLN A 108 14.01 -0.07 -2.65
N PHE A 109 13.80 0.76 -3.66
CA PHE A 109 12.76 1.77 -3.69
C PHE A 109 11.80 1.45 -4.82
N VAL A 110 10.55 1.17 -4.48
CA VAL A 110 9.49 0.85 -5.43
C VAL A 110 8.59 2.06 -5.59
N LYS A 111 8.33 2.46 -6.83
CA LYS A 111 7.32 3.46 -7.20
C LYS A 111 6.22 2.76 -7.98
N ALA A 112 4.99 3.21 -7.79
CA ALA A 112 3.89 2.71 -8.59
C ALA A 112 2.85 3.80 -8.88
N VAL A 113 2.12 3.61 -9.96
CA VAL A 113 0.93 4.40 -10.28
C VAL A 113 -0.18 3.47 -10.70
N THR A 114 -1.31 3.55 -10.01
CA THR A 114 -2.54 2.85 -10.37
C THR A 114 -3.54 3.85 -10.92
N SER A 115 -4.10 3.56 -12.09
CA SER A 115 -5.21 4.29 -12.70
C SER A 115 -6.43 3.38 -12.76
N THR A 116 -7.59 3.87 -12.34
CA THR A 116 -8.82 3.09 -12.20
C THR A 116 -9.98 3.78 -12.89
N ILE A 117 -10.79 3.02 -13.62
CA ILE A 117 -12.10 3.43 -14.12
C ILE A 117 -13.13 2.57 -13.42
N GLU A 118 -14.16 3.19 -12.87
CA GLU A 118 -15.27 2.53 -12.20
C GLU A 118 -16.59 2.85 -12.90
N TYR A 119 -17.44 1.82 -12.99
CA TYR A 119 -18.82 1.94 -13.43
C TYR A 119 -19.76 1.33 -12.40
N ARG A 120 -20.62 2.16 -11.79
CA ARG A 120 -21.53 1.76 -10.72
C ARG A 120 -22.92 1.48 -11.25
N ILE A 121 -23.47 0.30 -10.93
CA ILE A 121 -24.81 -0.16 -11.26
C ILE A 121 -25.60 -0.25 -9.95
N PRO A 122 -26.44 0.75 -9.63
CA PRO A 122 -27.31 0.67 -8.45
C PRO A 122 -28.52 -0.22 -8.73
N TYR A 123 -28.86 -1.08 -7.80
CA TYR A 123 -30.08 -1.88 -7.89
C TYR A 123 -30.68 -2.15 -6.51
N LYS A 124 -31.81 -1.50 -6.21
CA LYS A 124 -32.49 -1.61 -4.90
C LYS A 124 -31.54 -1.37 -3.73
N TRP A 125 -31.24 -2.41 -2.94
CA TRP A 125 -30.34 -2.38 -1.78
C TRP A 125 -28.92 -2.85 -2.10
N THR A 126 -28.59 -2.99 -3.37
CA THR A 126 -27.28 -3.45 -3.80
C THR A 126 -26.64 -2.44 -4.73
N ASN A 127 -25.31 -2.33 -4.66
CA ASN A 127 -24.53 -1.64 -5.66
C ASN A 127 -23.50 -2.60 -6.23
N THR A 128 -23.47 -2.74 -7.54
CA THR A 128 -22.41 -3.45 -8.25
C THR A 128 -21.49 -2.43 -8.87
N THR A 129 -20.20 -2.48 -8.55
CA THR A 129 -19.19 -1.64 -9.19
C THR A 129 -18.28 -2.51 -10.04
N LEU A 130 -18.27 -2.26 -11.33
CA LEU A 130 -17.30 -2.82 -12.26
C LEU A 130 -16.07 -1.91 -12.24
N ARG A 131 -14.88 -2.50 -12.14
CA ARG A 131 -13.63 -1.77 -12.03
C ARG A 131 -12.61 -2.31 -13.02
N LEU A 132 -12.00 -1.42 -13.78
CA LEU A 132 -10.82 -1.69 -14.59
C LEU A 132 -9.65 -0.89 -14.02
N GLU A 133 -8.58 -1.58 -13.67
CA GLU A 133 -7.37 -0.97 -13.14
C GLU A 133 -6.17 -1.28 -14.03
N HIS A 134 -5.33 -0.29 -14.26
CA HIS A 134 -3.99 -0.45 -14.79
C HIS A 134 -2.99 0.03 -13.75
N ARG A 135 -2.04 -0.82 -13.42
CA ARG A 135 -0.95 -0.50 -12.49
C ARG A 135 0.39 -0.64 -13.20
N TRP A 136 1.23 0.35 -13.02
CA TRP A 136 2.63 0.32 -13.38
C TRP A 136 3.49 0.41 -12.12
N ASP A 137 4.48 -0.46 -12.01
CA ASP A 137 5.44 -0.49 -10.91
C ASP A 137 6.85 -0.36 -11.48
N GLU A 138 7.73 0.34 -10.75
CA GLU A 138 9.16 0.45 -11.00
C GLU A 138 9.92 0.24 -9.69
N SER A 139 10.92 -0.65 -9.72
CA SER A 139 11.84 -0.89 -8.61
C SER A 139 13.23 -0.41 -8.97
N THR A 140 13.85 0.33 -8.05
CA THR A 140 15.26 0.74 -8.13
C THR A 140 16.00 0.18 -6.93
N GLY A 141 17.17 -0.41 -7.14
CA GLY A 141 18.01 -0.99 -6.10
C GLY A 141 18.71 -2.25 -6.59
N ALA A 142 19.88 -2.52 -6.06
CA ALA A 142 20.64 -3.72 -6.38
C ALA A 142 19.93 -4.97 -5.84
N GLY A 143 19.61 -5.92 -6.72
CA GLY A 143 18.90 -7.15 -6.36
C GLY A 143 17.40 -6.99 -6.12
N GLY A 144 16.85 -5.77 -6.30
CA GLY A 144 15.40 -5.53 -6.32
C GLY A 144 14.79 -5.77 -7.70
N GLY A 145 13.46 -5.75 -7.77
CA GLY A 145 12.69 -5.90 -9.01
C GLY A 145 11.55 -6.89 -8.86
N PHE A 146 10.92 -7.17 -10.00
CA PHE A 146 9.74 -8.02 -10.11
C PHE A 146 10.08 -9.31 -10.86
N PHE A 147 9.42 -10.39 -10.52
CA PHE A 147 9.66 -11.68 -11.16
C PHE A 147 9.33 -11.63 -12.65
N ARG A 148 10.29 -12.10 -13.45
CA ARG A 148 10.16 -12.30 -14.89
C ARG A 148 10.17 -13.78 -15.21
N ARG A 149 9.44 -14.18 -16.25
CA ARG A 149 9.48 -15.57 -16.72
C ARG A 149 10.89 -15.95 -17.19
N GLY A 150 11.39 -17.04 -16.65
CA GLY A 150 12.71 -17.60 -16.98
C GLY A 150 13.70 -17.51 -15.81
N GLU A 151 14.76 -18.26 -15.91
CA GLU A 151 15.87 -18.28 -14.97
C GLU A 151 17.12 -17.70 -15.66
N ILE A 152 17.91 -16.94 -14.90
CA ILE A 152 19.23 -16.45 -15.37
C ILE A 152 20.23 -17.61 -15.29
N GLN A 153 20.08 -18.45 -14.25
CA GLN A 153 20.83 -19.68 -14.00
C GLN A 153 19.89 -20.66 -13.29
N PRO A 154 20.16 -21.98 -13.30
CA PRO A 154 19.34 -22.95 -12.57
C PRO A 154 19.11 -22.53 -11.12
N GLY A 155 17.84 -22.36 -10.72
CA GLY A 155 17.44 -21.92 -9.39
C GLY A 155 17.51 -20.41 -9.14
N VAL A 156 17.95 -19.57 -10.09
CA VAL A 156 18.01 -18.12 -9.97
C VAL A 156 16.96 -17.47 -10.88
N LEU A 157 15.91 -16.95 -10.27
CA LEU A 157 14.82 -16.30 -11.01
C LEU A 157 15.29 -14.99 -11.68
N SER A 158 14.82 -14.78 -12.90
CA SER A 158 15.02 -13.51 -13.60
C SER A 158 14.16 -12.42 -12.98
N LEU A 159 14.73 -11.22 -12.81
CA LEU A 159 14.01 -10.02 -12.36
C LEU A 159 13.96 -8.96 -13.45
N THR A 160 12.93 -8.12 -13.40
CA THR A 160 12.77 -6.93 -14.24
C THR A 160 12.55 -5.71 -13.35
N PRO A 161 13.11 -4.53 -13.69
CA PRO A 161 12.94 -3.33 -12.88
C PRO A 161 11.52 -2.77 -12.91
N ASN A 162 10.69 -3.17 -13.85
CA ASN A 162 9.32 -2.69 -13.97
C ASN A 162 8.34 -3.79 -14.36
N GLN A 163 7.07 -3.55 -14.06
CA GLN A 163 5.96 -4.41 -14.47
C GLN A 163 4.70 -3.58 -14.75
N HIS A 164 3.81 -4.16 -15.55
CA HIS A 164 2.45 -3.67 -15.78
C HIS A 164 1.46 -4.73 -15.37
N LEU A 165 0.38 -4.31 -14.73
CA LEU A 165 -0.72 -5.18 -14.31
C LEU A 165 -2.04 -4.55 -14.77
N VAL A 166 -2.93 -5.38 -15.31
CA VAL A 166 -4.31 -5.00 -15.63
C VAL A 166 -5.24 -5.91 -14.84
N LEU A 167 -6.18 -5.31 -14.12
CA LEU A 167 -7.13 -6.01 -13.25
C LEU A 167 -8.56 -5.64 -13.64
N LEU A 168 -9.43 -6.64 -13.69
CA LEU A 168 -10.88 -6.48 -13.73
C LEU A 168 -11.44 -6.88 -12.37
N GLY A 169 -12.21 -6.00 -11.75
CA GLY A 169 -12.85 -6.24 -10.47
C GLY A 169 -14.36 -6.06 -10.54
N ILE A 170 -15.07 -6.86 -9.75
CA ILE A 170 -16.49 -6.70 -9.50
C ILE A 170 -16.67 -6.62 -7.99
N LEU A 171 -17.22 -5.50 -7.52
CA LEU A 171 -17.53 -5.30 -6.12
C LEU A 171 -19.04 -5.23 -5.94
N TRP A 172 -19.56 -6.03 -5.01
CA TRP A 172 -20.93 -5.94 -4.56
C TRP A 172 -21.00 -5.41 -3.14
N THR A 173 -21.83 -4.40 -2.94
CA THR A 173 -22.16 -3.90 -1.61
C THR A 173 -23.65 -4.07 -1.36
N PHE A 174 -23.98 -4.50 -0.15
CA PHE A 174 -25.36 -4.71 0.29
C PHE A 174 -25.63 -3.75 1.43
N ASP A 175 -26.63 -2.89 1.24
CA ASP A 175 -27.11 -2.02 2.30
C ASP A 175 -28.30 -2.74 2.97
N SER A 176 -28.29 -2.84 4.31
CA SER A 176 -29.48 -3.35 5.02
C SER A 176 -30.62 -2.32 4.88
N PRO A 177 -31.87 -2.77 4.68
CA PRO A 177 -33.02 -1.90 4.64
C PRO A 177 -33.23 -1.16 5.97
#